data_c6c58637b09e80039c4468235dcbdbff
#
_entry.id   c6c58637b09e80039c4468235dcbdbff
#
_cell.length_a   1.000
_cell.length_b   1.000
_cell.length_c   1.000
_cell.angle_alpha   90.00
_cell.angle_beta   90.00
_cell.angle_gamma   90.00
#
_symmetry.space_group_name_H-M   'P 1'
#
loop_
_entity.id
_entity.type
_entity.pdbx_description
1 polymer ?
#
loop_
_entity_poly.entity_id
_entity_poly.type
_entity_poly.pdbx_seq_one_letter_code
_entity_poly.pdbx_strand_id
1 'polypeptide(L)'
;MIRRMTDGPPLHGLRVVECGGLTPAFAGRLLADGGADVVRVAPAPGDPLAAEPPFFGTGGPSIQDTWYNAGKRTITIALEEEAGRKEFLALIAGAGILIEDWR
;
A
#
# COMPACT_ATOMS: atom_id res chain seq x y z
N MET A 1 5.60 -25.65 21.28
CA MET A 1 4.54 -24.88 21.93
C MET A 1 3.52 -24.44 20.90
N ILE A 2 2.25 -24.67 21.16
CA ILE A 2 1.18 -24.24 20.27
C ILE A 2 0.84 -22.78 20.61
N ARG A 3 0.98 -21.91 19.61
CA ARG A 3 0.62 -20.51 19.76
C ARG A 3 -0.90 -20.35 19.79
N ARG A 4 -1.39 -19.49 20.66
CA ARG A 4 -2.83 -19.22 20.76
C ARG A 4 -3.29 -18.43 19.54
N MET A 5 -4.42 -18.84 18.97
CA MET A 5 -5.03 -18.14 17.85
C MET A 5 -5.54 -16.74 18.20
N THR A 6 -5.66 -16.45 19.52
CA THR A 6 -6.13 -15.16 20.02
C THR A 6 -5.04 -14.09 20.10
N ASP A 7 -3.80 -14.41 19.73
CA ASP A 7 -2.68 -13.46 19.79
C ASP A 7 -2.65 -12.47 18.63
N GLY A 8 -3.71 -12.48 17.80
CA GLY A 8 -3.85 -11.62 16.66
C GLY A 8 -3.23 -12.19 15.38
N PRO A 9 -3.33 -11.46 14.26
CA PRO A 9 -2.76 -11.92 13.01
C PRO A 9 -1.23 -11.95 13.07
N PRO A 10 -0.60 -12.80 12.24
CA PRO A 10 0.86 -13.03 12.28
C PRO A 10 1.71 -11.77 12.15
N LEU A 11 1.26 -10.80 11.32
CA LEU A 11 2.03 -9.59 11.05
C LEU A 11 1.53 -8.37 11.81
N HIS A 12 0.76 -8.59 12.86
CA HIS A 12 0.29 -7.50 13.72
C HIS A 12 1.46 -6.68 14.25
N GLY A 13 1.36 -5.37 14.14
CA GLY A 13 2.41 -4.45 14.57
C GLY A 13 3.49 -4.14 13.54
N LEU A 14 3.50 -4.86 12.40
CA LEU A 14 4.43 -4.55 11.31
C LEU A 14 3.85 -3.43 10.45
N ARG A 15 4.61 -2.35 10.28
CA ARG A 15 4.27 -1.30 9.34
C ARG A 15 5.05 -1.45 8.05
N VAL A 16 4.34 -1.40 6.93
CA VAL A 16 4.88 -1.51 5.58
C VAL A 16 4.51 -0.27 4.79
N VAL A 17 5.48 0.30 4.10
CA VAL A 17 5.24 1.36 3.11
C VAL A 17 5.48 0.75 1.74
N GLU A 18 4.55 0.92 0.82
CA GLU A 18 4.69 0.45 -0.56
C GLU A 18 4.42 1.56 -1.55
N CYS A 19 5.07 1.51 -2.69
CA CYS A 19 4.86 2.44 -3.80
C CYS A 19 5.31 1.80 -5.10
N GLY A 20 4.74 2.27 -6.20
CA GLY A 20 5.04 1.74 -7.52
C GLY A 20 3.87 1.01 -8.15
N GLY A 21 4.17 0.06 -9.01
CA GLY A 21 3.19 -0.64 -9.84
C GLY A 21 2.55 -1.85 -9.18
N LEU A 22 2.21 -2.84 -10.02
CA LEU A 22 1.49 -4.03 -9.59
C LEU A 22 2.31 -4.94 -8.68
N THR A 23 3.61 -5.05 -8.89
CA THR A 23 4.44 -5.94 -8.08
C THR A 23 4.46 -5.53 -6.61
N PRO A 24 4.79 -4.26 -6.25
CA PRO A 24 4.65 -3.83 -4.87
C PRO A 24 3.21 -3.90 -4.36
N ALA A 25 2.23 -3.61 -5.22
CA ALA A 25 0.82 -3.68 -4.81
C ALA A 25 0.41 -5.10 -4.40
N PHE A 26 0.84 -6.10 -5.15
CA PHE A 26 0.57 -7.50 -4.82
C PHE A 26 1.28 -7.93 -3.53
N ALA A 27 2.56 -7.60 -3.40
CA ALA A 27 3.32 -7.91 -2.19
C ALA A 27 2.68 -7.25 -0.96
N GLY A 28 2.30 -5.98 -1.06
CA GLY A 28 1.62 -5.28 0.01
C GLY A 28 0.26 -5.88 0.36
N ARG A 29 -0.48 -6.36 -0.64
CA ARG A 29 -1.76 -7.05 -0.41
C ARG A 29 -1.56 -8.30 0.44
N LEU A 30 -0.55 -9.11 0.14
CA LEU A 30 -0.25 -10.31 0.91
C LEU A 30 0.12 -9.97 2.36
N LEU A 31 0.91 -8.93 2.55
CA LEU A 31 1.29 -8.48 3.90
C LEU A 31 0.09 -7.92 4.66
N ALA A 32 -0.77 -7.15 4.00
CA ALA A 32 -2.01 -6.65 4.60
C ALA A 32 -2.92 -7.80 5.04
N ASP A 33 -3.07 -8.83 4.20
CA ASP A 33 -3.86 -10.01 4.54
C ASP A 33 -3.28 -10.74 5.76
N GLY A 34 -1.97 -10.67 5.97
CA GLY A 34 -1.31 -11.22 7.15
C GLY A 34 -1.41 -10.36 8.40
N GLY A 35 -2.03 -9.19 8.31
CA GLY A 35 -2.27 -8.29 9.44
C GLY A 35 -1.34 -7.10 9.54
N ALA A 36 -0.44 -6.89 8.59
CA ALA A 36 0.43 -5.73 8.57
C ALA A 36 -0.37 -4.44 8.31
N ASP A 37 0.10 -3.35 8.87
CA ASP A 37 -0.40 -2.01 8.56
C ASP A 37 0.33 -1.53 7.30
N VAL A 38 -0.30 -1.69 6.15
CA VAL A 38 0.29 -1.33 4.86
C VAL A 38 -0.21 0.04 4.42
N VAL A 39 0.73 0.94 4.19
CA VAL A 39 0.47 2.28 3.66
C VAL A 39 0.97 2.32 2.23
N ARG A 40 0.07 2.50 1.29
CA ARG A 40 0.42 2.70 -0.11
C ARG A 40 0.60 4.18 -0.38
N VAL A 41 1.75 4.55 -0.92
CA VAL A 41 2.04 5.91 -1.35
C VAL A 41 1.72 6.02 -2.84
N ALA A 42 0.70 6.81 -3.16
CA ALA A 42 0.32 7.10 -4.52
C ALA A 42 0.95 8.41 -4.99
N PRO A 43 1.33 8.52 -6.28
CA PRO A 43 1.82 9.79 -6.80
C PRO A 43 0.68 10.80 -6.93
N ALA A 44 1.01 12.11 -6.85
CA ALA A 44 0.08 13.14 -7.27
C ALA A 44 0.00 13.13 -8.82
N PRO A 45 -1.19 13.20 -9.44
CA PRO A 45 -2.48 13.48 -8.83
C PRO A 45 -3.24 12.25 -8.32
N GLY A 46 -2.70 11.04 -8.42
CA GLY A 46 -3.39 9.87 -7.90
C GLY A 46 -2.73 8.56 -8.32
N ASP A 47 -3.24 7.46 -7.80
CA ASP A 47 -2.72 6.13 -8.04
C ASP A 47 -3.04 5.68 -9.47
N PRO A 48 -2.03 5.30 -10.30
CA PRO A 48 -2.27 4.76 -11.62
C PRO A 48 -3.18 3.54 -11.65
N LEU A 49 -3.19 2.73 -10.59
CA LEU A 49 -4.07 1.56 -10.52
C LEU A 49 -5.55 1.94 -10.53
N ALA A 50 -5.89 3.13 -10.04
CA ALA A 50 -7.29 3.60 -10.04
C ALA A 50 -7.82 3.82 -11.46
N ALA A 51 -6.94 4.00 -12.45
CA ALA A 51 -7.32 4.19 -13.84
C ALA A 51 -7.26 2.90 -14.67
N GLU A 52 -6.86 1.78 -14.08
CA GLU A 52 -6.71 0.51 -14.81
C GLU A 52 -8.06 -0.20 -14.99
N PRO A 53 -8.41 -0.56 -16.24
CA PRO A 53 -9.61 -1.36 -16.48
C PRO A 53 -9.39 -2.82 -16.03
N PRO A 54 -10.44 -3.62 -15.87
CA PRO A 54 -11.84 -3.24 -15.99
C PRO A 54 -12.38 -2.51 -14.77
N PHE A 55 -13.55 -1.91 -14.92
CA PHE A 55 -14.21 -1.16 -13.85
C PHE A 55 -15.50 -1.85 -13.44
N PHE A 56 -15.93 -1.66 -12.20
CA PHE A 56 -17.22 -2.13 -11.73
C PHE A 56 -18.34 -1.33 -12.41
N GLY A 57 -19.19 -2.01 -13.15
CA GLY A 57 -20.34 -1.37 -13.80
C GLY A 57 -19.92 -0.21 -14.71
N THR A 58 -20.80 0.81 -14.79
CA THR A 58 -20.55 2.01 -15.57
C THR A 58 -20.08 3.13 -14.63
N GLY A 59 -18.84 3.58 -14.77
CA GLY A 59 -18.28 4.66 -13.97
C GLY A 59 -17.90 4.27 -12.54
N GLY A 60 -17.85 2.97 -12.24
CA GLY A 60 -17.41 2.48 -10.95
C GLY A 60 -15.89 2.43 -10.80
N PRO A 61 -15.39 1.99 -9.63
CA PRO A 61 -13.96 1.91 -9.38
C PRO A 61 -13.29 0.80 -10.20
N SER A 62 -11.97 0.90 -10.35
CA SER A 62 -11.16 -0.15 -10.96
C SER A 62 -11.22 -1.43 -10.14
N ILE A 63 -11.45 -2.56 -10.81
CA ILE A 63 -11.45 -3.86 -10.16
C ILE A 63 -10.05 -4.21 -9.66
N GLN A 64 -9.02 -3.92 -10.44
CA GLN A 64 -7.63 -4.17 -10.04
C GLN A 64 -7.25 -3.35 -8.80
N ASP A 65 -7.54 -2.06 -8.82
CA ASP A 65 -7.26 -1.20 -7.68
C ASP A 65 -7.97 -1.70 -6.41
N THR A 66 -9.23 -2.03 -6.53
CA THR A 66 -10.02 -2.54 -5.40
C THR A 66 -9.43 -3.82 -4.83
N TRP A 67 -8.98 -4.74 -5.70
CA TRP A 67 -8.43 -6.02 -5.26
C TRP A 67 -7.02 -5.87 -4.69
N TYR A 68 -6.11 -5.22 -5.43
CA TYR A 68 -4.72 -5.11 -5.01
C TYR A 68 -4.55 -4.25 -3.77
N ASN A 69 -5.38 -3.23 -3.60
CA ASN A 69 -5.24 -2.27 -2.50
C ASN A 69 -6.20 -2.50 -1.34
N ALA A 70 -6.93 -3.60 -1.35
CA ALA A 70 -7.80 -3.95 -0.23
C ALA A 70 -7.01 -4.10 1.07
N GLY A 71 -7.54 -3.55 2.14
CA GLY A 71 -6.92 -3.63 3.47
C GLY A 71 -5.78 -2.68 3.72
N LYS A 72 -5.45 -1.82 2.76
CA LYS A 72 -4.38 -0.83 2.88
C LYS A 72 -4.93 0.56 3.20
N ARG A 73 -4.06 1.40 3.76
CA ARG A 73 -4.27 2.84 3.78
C ARG A 73 -3.52 3.43 2.60
N THR A 74 -4.10 4.41 1.94
CA THR A 74 -3.47 5.09 0.81
C THR A 74 -3.31 6.56 1.10
N ILE A 75 -2.12 7.09 0.84
CA ILE A 75 -1.84 8.53 0.90
C ILE A 75 -1.21 8.98 -0.41
N THR A 76 -1.48 10.23 -0.78
CA THR A 76 -0.92 10.82 -1.99
C THR A 76 0.23 11.74 -1.59
N ILE A 77 1.40 11.52 -2.18
CA ILE A 77 2.60 12.33 -1.91
C ILE A 77 3.20 12.78 -3.24
N ALA A 78 3.47 14.07 -3.35
CA ALA A 78 4.17 14.65 -4.49
C ALA A 78 5.68 14.54 -4.28
N LEU A 79 6.28 13.42 -4.72
CA LEU A 79 7.70 13.15 -4.50
C LEU A 79 8.63 14.05 -5.29
N GLU A 80 8.14 14.73 -6.33
CA GLU A 80 8.88 15.74 -7.08
C GLU A 80 9.04 17.04 -6.31
N GLU A 81 8.28 17.24 -5.25
CA GLU A 81 8.37 18.42 -4.39
C GLU A 81 9.19 18.13 -3.13
N GLU A 82 9.92 19.13 -2.63
CA GLU A 82 10.72 18.96 -1.42
C GLU A 82 9.86 18.60 -0.20
N ALA A 83 8.72 19.25 -0.05
CA ALA A 83 7.80 18.96 1.05
C ALA A 83 7.29 17.50 0.99
N GLY A 84 7.00 17.00 -0.21
CA GLY A 84 6.57 15.61 -0.40
C GLY A 84 7.67 14.62 -0.05
N ARG A 85 8.92 14.91 -0.45
CA ARG A 85 10.06 14.07 -0.09
C ARG A 85 10.29 14.00 1.41
N LYS A 86 10.16 15.13 2.13
CA LYS A 86 10.25 15.14 3.58
C LYS A 86 9.16 14.31 4.24
N GLU A 87 7.93 14.43 3.74
CA GLU A 87 6.80 13.64 4.22
C GLU A 87 7.05 12.14 4.00
N PHE A 88 7.56 11.76 2.83
CA PHE A 88 7.88 10.38 2.52
C PHE A 88 8.97 9.83 3.44
N LEU A 89 10.04 10.59 3.65
CA LEU A 89 11.12 10.17 4.54
C LEU A 89 10.65 9.99 5.98
N ALA A 90 9.77 10.88 6.45
CA ALA A 90 9.18 10.73 7.78
C ALA A 90 8.30 9.47 7.88
N LEU A 91 7.57 9.16 6.81
CA LEU A 91 6.74 7.96 6.75
C LEU A 91 7.57 6.68 6.82
N ILE A 92 8.62 6.58 6.01
CA ILE A 92 9.46 5.38 5.99
C ILE A 92 10.32 5.23 7.24
N ALA A 93 10.61 6.31 7.94
CA ALA A 93 11.36 6.24 9.20
C ALA A 93 10.62 5.41 10.27
N GLY A 94 9.30 5.38 10.20
CA GLY A 94 8.47 4.59 11.11
C GLY A 94 8.09 3.21 10.58
N ALA A 95 8.59 2.83 9.41
CA ALA A 95 8.24 1.57 8.78
C ALA A 95 9.28 0.49 9.04
N GLY A 96 8.85 -0.76 9.12
CA GLY A 96 9.74 -1.92 9.16
C GLY A 96 10.17 -2.40 7.79
N ILE A 97 9.34 -2.15 6.77
CA ILE A 97 9.59 -2.59 5.39
C ILE A 97 9.18 -1.47 4.43
N LEU A 98 10.01 -1.25 3.43
CA LEU A 98 9.69 -0.44 2.26
C LEU A 98 9.73 -1.33 1.03
N ILE A 99 8.64 -1.34 0.25
CA ILE A 99 8.56 -2.10 -1.00
C ILE A 99 8.36 -1.10 -2.13
N GLU A 100 9.23 -1.15 -3.14
CA GLU A 100 9.12 -0.28 -4.29
C GLU A 100 9.69 -0.96 -5.55
N ASP A 101 9.28 -0.50 -6.72
CA ASP A 101 9.80 -0.96 -8.00
C ASP A 101 10.23 0.23 -8.88
N TRP A 102 10.65 1.30 -8.27
CA TRP A 102 11.12 2.48 -9.00
C TRP A 102 12.40 2.18 -9.77
N ARG A 103 12.51 2.85 -10.91
CA ARG A 103 13.69 2.74 -11.77
C ARG A 103 14.40 4.07 -11.90
#